data_89a35a19caa6fae46192ff459a2bdba9
#
_entry.id   89a35a19caa6fae46192ff459a2bdba9
#
_cell.length_a   1.000
_cell.length_b   1.000
_cell.length_c   1.000
_cell.angle_alpha   90.00
_cell.angle_beta   90.00
_cell.angle_gamma   90.00
#
_symmetry.space_group_name_H-M   'P 1'
#
loop_
_entity.id
_entity.type
_entity.pdbx_description
1 polymer ?
#
loop_
_entity_poly.entity_id
_entity_poly.type
_entity_poly.pdbx_seq_one_letter_code
_entity_poly.pdbx_strand_id
1 'polypeptide(L)'
;MKLKRWGKILLFALLTPVVDGLTTNSLAQAPVRVRLGTLAPKGSSYHQILLAMGEKWRQAPGGGVSLTIFPDGSMGGEADMVRRMRVGQIQSGLLTVVGLSDIDSSVSALQNMPMMFRSLDEVDYIRQKLGPRLEKKLLEKGFVVLFWGDSGWVRFFSRQPVLYPADMKRMKLFTWAGDAHQLDIMKAGGYQPVPLETNDILPSLQTGLITALPSTPFFALAGQFYGPAPHMLELNWAPLVGGAVISRKTWDTIPLSAQEIVLNTAREAGEQIQIKSRAESDQAVEAMKKRGLFVHPVTPEIDAAWRKTAEEVYPKIRGTIVPADFFDDVRRLLQEYRSK
;
A
#
# COMPACT_ATOMS: atom_id res chain seq x y z
N MET A 1 -18.12 61.13 -90.47
CA MET A 1 -17.36 59.95 -90.20
C MET A 1 -16.80 60.09 -88.80
N LYS A 2 -17.30 59.37 -87.81
CA LYS A 2 -17.06 59.58 -86.37
C LYS A 2 -16.14 58.48 -85.82
N LEU A 3 -14.95 58.86 -85.32
CA LEU A 3 -14.09 57.99 -84.57
C LEU A 3 -14.59 57.91 -83.14
N LYS A 4 -14.79 56.64 -82.59
CA LYS A 4 -15.02 56.40 -81.18
C LYS A 4 -13.72 56.02 -80.53
N ARG A 5 -13.33 56.77 -79.48
CA ARG A 5 -12.23 56.50 -78.60
C ARG A 5 -12.68 55.42 -77.52
N TRP A 6 -11.91 54.40 -77.38
CA TRP A 6 -12.10 53.42 -76.34
C TRP A 6 -11.11 53.68 -75.16
N GLY A 7 -11.66 54.03 -74.03
CA GLY A 7 -10.88 54.19 -72.81
C GLY A 7 -10.57 52.83 -72.19
N LYS A 8 -9.29 52.60 -71.81
CA LYS A 8 -8.84 51.45 -71.04
C LYS A 8 -9.08 51.70 -69.55
N ILE A 9 -9.92 50.89 -68.91
CA ILE A 9 -10.09 50.86 -67.50
C ILE A 9 -9.05 49.82 -66.93
N LEU A 10 -8.07 50.35 -66.18
CA LEU A 10 -7.15 49.47 -65.37
C LEU A 10 -7.86 49.04 -64.10
N LEU A 11 -8.13 47.73 -64.00
CA LEU A 11 -8.64 47.15 -62.81
C LEU A 11 -7.46 46.76 -61.89
N PHE A 12 -7.25 47.51 -60.81
CA PHE A 12 -6.29 47.19 -59.79
C PHE A 12 -6.91 46.05 -58.88
N ALA A 13 -6.44 44.80 -59.04
CA ALA A 13 -6.79 43.71 -58.14
C ALA A 13 -5.95 43.85 -56.87
N LEU A 14 -6.59 44.23 -55.77
CA LEU A 14 -6.01 44.13 -54.41
C LEU A 14 -5.92 42.65 -54.01
N LEU A 15 -4.71 42.08 -54.06
CA LEU A 15 -4.40 40.83 -53.44
C LEU A 15 -4.26 41.04 -51.89
N THR A 16 -5.27 40.66 -51.11
CA THR A 16 -5.15 40.52 -49.69
C THR A 16 -4.45 39.19 -49.41
N PRO A 17 -3.37 39.16 -48.62
CA PRO A 17 -2.80 37.88 -48.19
C PRO A 17 -3.79 37.22 -47.19
N VAL A 18 -4.33 36.06 -47.56
CA VAL A 18 -5.00 35.14 -46.62
C VAL A 18 -3.91 34.59 -45.74
N VAL A 19 -3.84 35.09 -44.51
CA VAL A 19 -3.03 34.46 -43.46
C VAL A 19 -3.80 33.20 -43.05
N ASP A 20 -3.43 32.06 -43.63
CA ASP A 20 -3.84 30.77 -43.14
C ASP A 20 -3.33 30.63 -41.71
N GLY A 21 -4.21 30.88 -40.75
CA GLY A 21 -3.99 30.53 -39.35
C GLY A 21 -3.84 29.02 -39.25
N LEU A 22 -2.60 28.56 -39.26
CA LEU A 22 -2.27 27.20 -38.85
C LEU A 22 -2.73 27.01 -37.39
N THR A 23 -4.01 26.68 -37.22
CA THR A 23 -4.48 26.09 -35.97
C THR A 23 -3.78 24.76 -35.87
N THR A 24 -2.67 24.72 -35.12
CA THR A 24 -2.09 23.47 -34.64
C THR A 24 -3.15 22.78 -33.80
N ASN A 25 -3.94 21.91 -34.42
CA ASN A 25 -4.72 20.92 -33.70
C ASN A 25 -3.70 20.06 -32.93
N SER A 26 -3.45 20.43 -31.68
CA SER A 26 -2.79 19.55 -30.73
C SER A 26 -3.67 18.32 -30.63
N LEU A 27 -3.34 17.28 -31.37
CA LEU A 27 -3.97 15.98 -31.22
C LEU A 27 -3.83 15.63 -29.73
N ALA A 28 -4.93 15.71 -29.00
CA ALA A 28 -4.95 15.34 -27.59
C ALA A 28 -4.40 13.91 -27.47
N GLN A 29 -3.24 13.79 -26.88
CA GLN A 29 -2.60 12.47 -26.68
C GLN A 29 -3.54 11.60 -25.84
N ALA A 30 -3.76 10.36 -26.26
CA ALA A 30 -4.61 9.44 -25.52
C ALA A 30 -4.04 9.23 -24.10
N PRO A 31 -4.88 9.15 -23.08
CA PRO A 31 -4.43 9.02 -21.70
C PRO A 31 -3.66 7.72 -21.48
N VAL A 32 -2.59 7.77 -20.68
CA VAL A 32 -1.88 6.58 -20.24
C VAL A 32 -2.81 5.78 -19.32
N ARG A 33 -3.05 4.51 -19.65
CA ARG A 33 -3.95 3.65 -18.88
C ARG A 33 -3.18 2.94 -17.77
N VAL A 34 -3.61 3.15 -16.52
CA VAL A 34 -3.05 2.51 -15.32
C VAL A 34 -4.15 1.70 -14.64
N ARG A 35 -3.94 0.39 -14.52
CA ARG A 35 -4.74 -0.53 -13.71
C ARG A 35 -4.02 -0.77 -12.41
N LEU A 36 -4.66 -0.46 -11.27
CA LEU A 36 -4.11 -0.59 -9.93
C LEU A 36 -4.85 -1.69 -9.18
N GLY A 37 -4.12 -2.72 -8.73
CA GLY A 37 -4.65 -3.76 -7.84
C GLY A 37 -4.39 -3.42 -6.38
N THR A 38 -5.31 -3.80 -5.49
CA THR A 38 -5.16 -3.61 -4.04
C THR A 38 -6.05 -4.55 -3.23
N LEU A 39 -5.63 -4.86 -2.00
CA LEU A 39 -6.46 -5.55 -1.01
C LEU A 39 -7.41 -4.60 -0.27
N ALA A 40 -7.27 -3.29 -0.44
CA ALA A 40 -8.12 -2.29 0.22
C ALA A 40 -9.60 -2.52 -0.12
N PRO A 41 -10.50 -2.56 0.89
CA PRO A 41 -11.90 -2.85 0.66
C PRO A 41 -12.59 -1.79 -0.19
N LYS A 42 -13.47 -2.23 -1.10
CA LYS A 42 -14.29 -1.35 -1.92
C LYS A 42 -15.16 -0.44 -1.03
N GLY A 43 -15.19 0.84 -1.36
CA GLY A 43 -15.95 1.84 -0.59
C GLY A 43 -15.27 2.33 0.68
N SER A 44 -14.13 1.76 1.08
CA SER A 44 -13.32 2.25 2.20
C SER A 44 -12.72 3.62 1.92
N SER A 45 -12.20 4.28 2.94
CA SER A 45 -11.47 5.55 2.82
C SER A 45 -10.29 5.44 1.84
N TYR A 46 -9.56 4.33 1.88
CA TYR A 46 -8.50 4.03 0.92
C TYR A 46 -8.99 4.05 -0.53
N HIS A 47 -10.07 3.31 -0.79
CA HIS A 47 -10.64 3.24 -2.14
C HIS A 47 -11.11 4.60 -2.64
N GLN A 48 -11.76 5.40 -1.78
CA GLN A 48 -12.24 6.74 -2.12
C GLN A 48 -11.08 7.72 -2.38
N ILE A 49 -10.02 7.68 -1.57
CA ILE A 49 -8.82 8.52 -1.78
C ILE A 49 -8.13 8.16 -3.11
N LEU A 50 -8.01 6.86 -3.42
CA LEU A 50 -7.45 6.43 -4.70
C LEU A 50 -8.31 6.86 -5.90
N LEU A 51 -9.64 6.85 -5.77
CA LEU A 51 -10.54 7.37 -6.81
C LEU A 51 -10.31 8.87 -7.02
N ALA A 52 -10.24 9.65 -5.94
CA ALA A 52 -9.96 11.09 -6.01
C ALA A 52 -8.58 11.39 -6.62
N MET A 53 -7.56 10.58 -6.28
CA MET A 53 -6.25 10.64 -6.92
C MET A 53 -6.36 10.41 -8.44
N GLY A 54 -7.12 9.40 -8.86
CA GLY A 54 -7.34 9.09 -10.27
C GLY A 54 -8.01 10.23 -11.06
N GLU A 55 -8.94 10.96 -10.43
CA GLU A 55 -9.58 12.13 -11.04
C GLU A 55 -8.57 13.26 -11.27
N LYS A 56 -7.66 13.52 -10.33
CA LYS A 56 -6.58 14.49 -10.49
C LYS A 56 -5.59 14.04 -11.57
N TRP A 57 -5.25 12.76 -11.64
CA TRP A 57 -4.38 12.19 -12.67
C TRP A 57 -4.94 12.35 -14.07
N ARG A 58 -6.25 12.22 -14.24
CA ARG A 58 -6.93 12.39 -15.54
C ARG A 58 -6.79 13.80 -16.08
N GLN A 59 -6.64 14.80 -15.20
CA GLN A 59 -6.51 16.21 -15.55
C GLN A 59 -5.04 16.64 -15.78
N ALA A 60 -4.07 15.73 -15.62
CA ALA A 60 -2.66 16.05 -15.84
C ALA A 60 -2.38 16.36 -17.32
N PRO A 61 -1.41 17.23 -17.62
CA PRO A 61 -1.08 17.63 -19.00
C PRO A 61 -0.62 16.45 -19.85
N GLY A 62 -0.63 16.61 -21.19
CA GLY A 62 -0.18 15.58 -22.13
C GLY A 62 -1.15 14.40 -22.27
N GLY A 63 -2.46 14.62 -22.06
CA GLY A 63 -3.52 13.61 -22.17
C GLY A 63 -3.90 12.94 -20.84
N GLY A 64 -3.13 13.20 -19.78
CA GLY A 64 -3.43 12.69 -18.45
C GLY A 64 -3.19 11.18 -18.28
N VAL A 65 -3.56 10.68 -17.09
CA VAL A 65 -3.49 9.25 -16.72
C VAL A 65 -4.87 8.76 -16.33
N SER A 66 -5.35 7.73 -16.99
CA SER A 66 -6.62 7.06 -16.69
C SER A 66 -6.38 5.93 -15.70
N LEU A 67 -6.78 6.12 -14.44
CA LEU A 67 -6.64 5.13 -13.37
C LEU A 67 -7.90 4.26 -13.27
N THR A 68 -7.73 2.95 -13.28
CA THR A 68 -8.77 1.96 -12.93
C THR A 68 -8.32 1.17 -11.71
N ILE A 69 -9.14 1.15 -10.66
CA ILE A 69 -8.81 0.49 -9.39
C ILE A 69 -9.54 -0.86 -9.30
N PHE A 70 -8.81 -1.88 -8.87
CA PHE A 70 -9.30 -3.23 -8.61
C PHE A 70 -9.16 -3.53 -7.11
N PRO A 71 -10.19 -3.23 -6.29
CA PRO A 71 -10.19 -3.44 -4.86
C PRO A 71 -10.42 -4.89 -4.46
N ASP A 72 -10.50 -5.16 -3.14
CA ASP A 72 -10.90 -6.44 -2.51
C ASP A 72 -10.04 -7.65 -2.95
N GLY A 73 -8.80 -7.44 -3.38
CA GLY A 73 -7.99 -8.54 -3.90
C GLY A 73 -8.53 -9.17 -5.19
N SER A 74 -9.37 -8.47 -5.95
CA SER A 74 -9.97 -8.97 -7.19
C SER A 74 -8.94 -9.32 -8.29
N MET A 75 -7.68 -8.90 -8.10
CA MET A 75 -6.54 -9.29 -8.95
C MET A 75 -5.68 -10.42 -8.34
N GLY A 76 -6.20 -11.14 -7.35
CA GLY A 76 -5.47 -12.14 -6.57
C GLY A 76 -4.78 -11.55 -5.35
N GLY A 77 -3.96 -12.36 -4.65
CA GLY A 77 -3.09 -11.91 -3.56
C GLY A 77 -1.99 -10.97 -4.04
N GLU A 78 -1.22 -10.41 -3.10
CA GLU A 78 -0.20 -9.41 -3.44
C GLU A 78 0.94 -10.00 -4.28
N ALA A 79 1.35 -11.25 -4.06
CA ALA A 79 2.31 -11.95 -4.91
C ALA A 79 1.81 -12.07 -6.36
N ASP A 80 0.51 -12.37 -6.55
CA ASP A 80 -0.12 -12.38 -7.86
C ASP A 80 -0.14 -11.00 -8.50
N MET A 81 -0.44 -9.95 -7.73
CA MET A 81 -0.43 -8.58 -8.22
C MET A 81 0.97 -8.19 -8.72
N VAL A 82 2.03 -8.52 -7.96
CA VAL A 82 3.42 -8.27 -8.36
C VAL A 82 3.75 -9.03 -9.65
N ARG A 83 3.38 -10.29 -9.75
CA ARG A 83 3.57 -11.09 -10.99
C ARG A 83 2.85 -10.46 -12.18
N ARG A 84 1.58 -10.03 -11.99
CA ARG A 84 0.77 -9.36 -13.03
C ARG A 84 1.35 -8.00 -13.45
N MET A 85 1.97 -7.26 -12.52
CA MET A 85 2.69 -6.02 -12.85
C MET A 85 3.93 -6.30 -13.71
N ARG A 86 4.71 -7.35 -13.39
CA ARG A 86 5.91 -7.74 -14.16
C ARG A 86 5.58 -8.09 -15.62
N VAL A 87 4.42 -8.72 -15.87
CA VAL A 87 3.97 -9.07 -17.22
C VAL A 87 3.05 -8.02 -17.86
N GLY A 88 2.80 -6.88 -17.19
CA GLY A 88 2.04 -5.76 -17.71
C GLY A 88 0.51 -5.96 -17.74
N GLN A 89 -0.03 -6.98 -17.07
CA GLN A 89 -1.48 -7.19 -16.94
C GLN A 89 -2.13 -6.10 -16.08
N ILE A 90 -1.46 -5.66 -15.01
CA ILE A 90 -1.75 -4.43 -14.29
C ILE A 90 -0.48 -3.57 -14.26
N GLN A 91 -0.62 -2.26 -14.03
CA GLN A 91 0.48 -1.31 -14.11
C GLN A 91 0.94 -0.85 -12.74
N SER A 92 0.08 -0.92 -11.74
CA SER A 92 0.31 -0.40 -10.39
C SER A 92 -0.31 -1.31 -9.34
N GLY A 93 0.21 -1.25 -8.12
CA GLY A 93 -0.35 -1.92 -6.95
C GLY A 93 -0.22 -1.05 -5.72
N LEU A 94 -1.27 -0.99 -4.89
CA LEU A 94 -1.17 -0.56 -3.50
C LEU A 94 -1.01 -1.83 -2.66
N LEU A 95 0.20 -2.06 -2.18
CA LEU A 95 0.65 -3.31 -1.57
C LEU A 95 1.09 -3.07 -0.13
N THR A 96 0.95 -4.06 0.71
CA THR A 96 1.61 -4.11 2.02
C THR A 96 3.09 -4.46 1.86
N VAL A 97 3.84 -4.46 2.97
CA VAL A 97 5.22 -4.96 2.99
C VAL A 97 5.33 -6.39 2.44
N VAL A 98 4.29 -7.22 2.57
CA VAL A 98 4.29 -8.59 2.02
C VAL A 98 4.50 -8.55 0.50
N GLY A 99 3.64 -7.86 -0.24
CA GLY A 99 3.77 -7.75 -1.69
C GLY A 99 4.99 -6.94 -2.14
N LEU A 100 5.34 -5.87 -1.41
CA LEU A 100 6.53 -5.08 -1.72
C LEU A 100 7.83 -5.89 -1.52
N SER A 101 7.86 -6.82 -0.56
CA SER A 101 9.00 -7.71 -0.33
C SER A 101 9.22 -8.73 -1.45
N ASP A 102 8.17 -9.09 -2.20
CA ASP A 102 8.31 -9.88 -3.44
C ASP A 102 9.03 -9.10 -4.55
N ILE A 103 9.06 -7.78 -4.46
CA ILE A 103 9.86 -6.94 -5.36
C ILE A 103 11.28 -6.83 -4.83
N ASP A 104 11.46 -6.43 -3.57
CA ASP A 104 12.75 -6.36 -2.88
C ASP A 104 12.57 -6.56 -1.36
N SER A 105 13.23 -7.58 -0.82
CA SER A 105 13.10 -7.99 0.59
C SER A 105 13.53 -6.92 1.60
N SER A 106 14.27 -5.89 1.21
CA SER A 106 14.68 -4.81 2.11
C SER A 106 13.50 -4.05 2.71
N VAL A 107 12.36 -4.03 2.01
CA VAL A 107 11.14 -3.36 2.49
C VAL A 107 10.59 -4.00 3.79
N SER A 108 10.87 -5.29 4.02
CA SER A 108 10.48 -6.01 5.23
C SER A 108 10.98 -5.36 6.53
N ALA A 109 12.05 -4.56 6.47
CA ALA A 109 12.58 -3.80 7.59
C ALA A 109 11.58 -2.76 8.16
N LEU A 110 10.59 -2.36 7.40
CA LEU A 110 9.57 -1.42 7.86
C LEU A 110 8.46 -2.08 8.71
N GLN A 111 8.36 -3.40 8.72
CA GLN A 111 7.26 -4.11 9.38
C GLN A 111 7.68 -5.40 10.09
N ASN A 112 8.52 -6.25 9.46
CA ASN A 112 8.75 -7.62 9.88
C ASN A 112 9.76 -7.74 11.04
N MET A 113 9.72 -6.77 11.95
CA MET A 113 10.49 -6.72 13.20
C MET A 113 9.51 -6.52 14.36
N PRO A 114 8.84 -7.60 14.83
CA PRO A 114 7.77 -7.52 15.81
C PRO A 114 8.20 -6.78 17.08
N MET A 115 7.33 -5.90 17.61
CA MET A 115 7.55 -5.07 18.80
C MET A 115 8.84 -4.21 18.79
N MET A 116 9.48 -4.05 17.63
CA MET A 116 10.66 -3.21 17.47
C MET A 116 10.30 -1.72 17.60
N PHE A 117 9.18 -1.32 17.00
CA PHE A 117 8.65 0.05 17.05
C PHE A 117 7.77 0.24 18.28
N ARG A 118 7.90 1.38 18.96
CA ARG A 118 7.13 1.75 20.16
C ARG A 118 6.01 2.75 19.85
N SER A 119 6.14 3.50 18.76
CA SER A 119 5.16 4.49 18.32
C SER A 119 5.10 4.56 16.79
N LEU A 120 4.03 5.12 16.25
CA LEU A 120 3.93 5.39 14.82
C LEU A 120 4.88 6.52 14.38
N ASP A 121 5.29 7.40 15.28
CA ASP A 121 6.33 8.41 15.01
C ASP A 121 7.69 7.76 14.76
N GLU A 122 8.01 6.68 15.47
CA GLU A 122 9.21 5.88 15.19
C GLU A 122 9.14 5.23 13.79
N VAL A 123 7.96 4.74 13.39
CA VAL A 123 7.74 4.20 12.04
C VAL A 123 7.94 5.28 10.98
N ASP A 124 7.39 6.47 11.20
CA ASP A 124 7.55 7.62 10.29
C ASP A 124 9.01 8.04 10.18
N TYR A 125 9.71 8.11 11.31
CA TYR A 125 11.14 8.43 11.33
C TYR A 125 11.97 7.41 10.54
N ILE A 126 11.76 6.12 10.77
CA ILE A 126 12.49 5.05 10.05
C ILE A 126 12.17 5.09 8.57
N ARG A 127 10.88 5.26 8.21
CA ARG A 127 10.47 5.39 6.82
C ARG A 127 11.11 6.60 6.13
N GLN A 128 11.19 7.74 6.82
CA GLN A 128 11.86 8.94 6.29
C GLN A 128 13.36 8.69 6.07
N LYS A 129 14.02 7.98 6.98
CA LYS A 129 15.47 7.72 6.89
C LYS A 129 15.83 6.66 5.85
N LEU A 130 15.06 5.57 5.78
CA LEU A 130 15.34 4.45 4.88
C LEU A 130 14.63 4.56 3.53
N GLY A 131 13.56 5.36 3.44
CA GLY A 131 12.74 5.52 2.24
C GLY A 131 13.54 5.73 0.96
N PRO A 132 14.44 6.72 0.87
CA PRO A 132 15.21 6.94 -0.36
C PRO A 132 16.04 5.73 -0.81
N ARG A 133 16.58 4.95 0.15
CA ARG A 133 17.33 3.73 -0.15
C ARG A 133 16.43 2.59 -0.60
N LEU A 134 15.24 2.45 0.02
CA LEU A 134 14.24 1.47 -0.37
C LEU A 134 13.65 1.77 -1.76
N GLU A 135 13.32 3.03 -2.03
CA GLU A 135 12.83 3.49 -3.34
C GLU A 135 13.84 3.20 -4.45
N LYS A 136 15.12 3.46 -4.19
CA LYS A 136 16.20 3.12 -5.13
C LYS A 136 16.23 1.61 -5.44
N LYS A 137 16.12 0.76 -4.41
CA LYS A 137 16.11 -0.71 -4.61
C LYS A 137 14.90 -1.17 -5.39
N LEU A 138 13.71 -0.64 -5.11
CA LEU A 138 12.50 -0.95 -5.87
C LEU A 138 12.61 -0.45 -7.32
N LEU A 139 13.23 0.71 -7.55
CA LEU A 139 13.50 1.24 -8.89
C LEU A 139 14.46 0.35 -9.68
N GLU A 140 15.52 -0.17 -9.05
CA GLU A 140 16.46 -1.14 -9.63
C GLU A 140 15.76 -2.44 -10.05
N LYS A 141 14.66 -2.79 -9.37
CA LYS A 141 13.77 -3.93 -9.72
C LYS A 141 12.68 -3.59 -10.72
N GLY A 142 12.66 -2.35 -11.25
CA GLY A 142 11.73 -1.90 -12.26
C GLY A 142 10.42 -1.34 -11.73
N PHE A 143 10.38 -0.83 -10.50
CA PHE A 143 9.20 -0.22 -9.90
C PHE A 143 9.51 1.15 -9.32
N VAL A 144 8.65 2.12 -9.64
CA VAL A 144 8.67 3.47 -9.07
C VAL A 144 7.71 3.50 -7.89
N VAL A 145 8.16 3.98 -6.74
CA VAL A 145 7.29 4.21 -5.58
C VAL A 145 6.54 5.51 -5.78
N LEU A 146 5.22 5.45 -5.72
CA LEU A 146 4.34 6.61 -5.81
C LEU A 146 4.15 7.27 -4.45
N PHE A 147 3.93 6.46 -3.42
CA PHE A 147 3.85 6.89 -2.03
C PHE A 147 4.03 5.72 -1.07
N TRP A 148 4.36 6.04 0.18
CA TRP A 148 4.33 5.15 1.32
C TRP A 148 3.12 5.46 2.20
N GLY A 149 2.62 4.48 2.92
CA GLY A 149 1.56 4.63 3.89
C GLY A 149 1.59 3.53 4.94
N ASP A 150 0.69 3.63 5.92
CA ASP A 150 0.46 2.58 6.90
C ASP A 150 -1.01 2.53 7.30
N SER A 151 -1.41 1.42 7.93
CA SER A 151 -2.75 1.20 8.46
C SER A 151 -2.75 1.10 10.00
N GLY A 152 -1.75 1.70 10.66
CA GLY A 152 -1.58 1.63 12.10
C GLY A 152 -1.06 0.27 12.55
N TRP A 153 -1.45 -0.14 13.76
CA TRP A 153 -0.94 -1.33 14.42
C TRP A 153 -1.69 -2.60 14.07
N VAL A 154 -0.94 -3.65 13.80
CA VAL A 154 -1.45 -5.03 13.79
C VAL A 154 -1.66 -5.48 15.22
N ARG A 155 -2.85 -5.98 15.52
CA ARG A 155 -3.28 -6.58 16.79
C ARG A 155 -3.74 -8.01 16.56
N PHE A 156 -3.86 -8.80 17.64
CA PHE A 156 -4.31 -10.18 17.52
C PHE A 156 -5.80 -10.29 17.81
N PHE A 157 -6.53 -10.83 16.85
CA PHE A 157 -7.94 -11.21 16.99
C PHE A 157 -8.03 -12.73 17.10
N SER A 158 -8.91 -13.25 17.97
CA SER A 158 -8.99 -14.68 18.23
C SER A 158 -10.38 -15.12 18.67
N ARG A 159 -10.68 -16.41 18.43
CA ARG A 159 -11.93 -17.04 18.85
C ARG A 159 -12.04 -17.20 20.37
N GLN A 160 -10.93 -17.37 21.05
CA GLN A 160 -10.80 -17.44 22.51
C GLN A 160 -9.75 -16.44 22.98
N PRO A 161 -9.79 -15.99 24.25
CA PRO A 161 -8.79 -15.07 24.76
C PRO A 161 -7.36 -15.56 24.54
N VAL A 162 -6.54 -14.70 23.97
CA VAL A 162 -5.09 -14.89 23.82
C VAL A 162 -4.40 -13.75 24.54
N LEU A 163 -3.80 -14.02 25.69
CA LEU A 163 -3.09 -13.03 26.49
C LEU A 163 -1.57 -13.20 26.38
N TYR A 164 -1.11 -14.43 26.35
CA TYR A 164 0.31 -14.79 26.32
C TYR A 164 0.70 -15.50 25.03
N PRO A 165 1.98 -15.47 24.63
CA PRO A 165 2.46 -16.21 23.45
C PRO A 165 2.12 -17.71 23.46
N ALA A 166 2.09 -18.33 24.66
CA ALA A 166 1.70 -19.73 24.82
C ALA A 166 0.24 -20.00 24.40
N ASP A 167 -0.67 -19.04 24.60
CA ASP A 167 -2.07 -19.17 24.16
C ASP A 167 -2.16 -19.17 22.64
N MET A 168 -1.37 -18.31 21.98
CA MET A 168 -1.33 -18.22 20.52
C MET A 168 -0.83 -19.53 19.88
N LYS A 169 0.07 -20.27 20.52
CA LYS A 169 0.57 -21.56 20.03
C LYS A 169 -0.52 -22.64 19.92
N ARG A 170 -1.62 -22.47 20.66
CA ARG A 170 -2.80 -23.36 20.61
C ARG A 170 -3.78 -22.99 19.50
N MET A 171 -3.60 -21.80 18.87
CA MET A 171 -4.48 -21.29 17.84
C MET A 171 -4.00 -21.71 16.45
N LYS A 172 -4.96 -21.99 15.56
CA LYS A 172 -4.71 -22.06 14.12
C LYS A 172 -4.60 -20.63 13.61
N LEU A 173 -3.37 -20.18 13.36
CA LEU A 173 -3.05 -18.78 13.15
C LEU A 173 -2.99 -18.47 11.67
N PHE A 174 -3.75 -17.48 11.22
CA PHE A 174 -3.66 -16.97 9.87
C PHE A 174 -2.24 -16.48 9.55
N THR A 175 -1.76 -16.81 8.35
CA THR A 175 -0.62 -16.18 7.69
C THR A 175 -0.91 -16.00 6.21
N TRP A 176 -0.20 -15.09 5.56
CA TRP A 176 -0.40 -14.84 4.13
C TRP A 176 0.09 -16.02 3.28
N ALA A 177 -0.71 -16.40 2.28
CA ALA A 177 -0.28 -17.32 1.25
C ALA A 177 0.88 -16.69 0.47
N GLY A 178 1.92 -17.50 0.17
CA GLY A 178 3.11 -17.03 -0.54
C GLY A 178 4.29 -16.60 0.36
N ASP A 179 4.08 -16.33 1.65
CA ASP A 179 5.16 -16.01 2.59
C ASP A 179 5.75 -17.28 3.24
N ALA A 180 6.55 -18.02 2.46
CA ALA A 180 7.16 -19.27 2.90
C ALA A 180 8.14 -19.07 4.09
N HIS A 181 8.86 -17.95 4.12
CA HIS A 181 9.83 -17.68 5.19
C HIS A 181 9.14 -17.44 6.53
N GLN A 182 8.07 -16.64 6.55
CA GLN A 182 7.28 -16.43 7.76
C GLN A 182 6.61 -17.71 8.21
N LEU A 183 6.06 -18.50 7.29
CA LEU A 183 5.46 -19.79 7.57
C LEU A 183 6.43 -20.73 8.31
N ASP A 184 7.66 -20.87 7.81
CA ASP A 184 8.67 -21.73 8.39
C ASP A 184 9.13 -21.24 9.78
N ILE A 185 9.32 -19.93 9.95
CA ILE A 185 9.69 -19.37 11.26
C ILE A 185 8.57 -19.58 12.29
N MET A 186 7.31 -19.40 11.89
CA MET A 186 6.18 -19.64 12.78
C MET A 186 6.08 -21.10 13.20
N LYS A 187 6.25 -22.07 12.27
CA LYS A 187 6.28 -23.50 12.57
C LYS A 187 7.45 -23.84 13.52
N ALA A 188 8.64 -23.32 13.25
CA ALA A 188 9.82 -23.51 14.11
C ALA A 188 9.64 -22.88 15.49
N GLY A 189 8.80 -21.86 15.65
CA GLY A 189 8.37 -21.25 16.91
C GLY A 189 7.30 -22.04 17.66
N GLY A 190 6.80 -23.14 17.09
CA GLY A 190 5.74 -23.98 17.69
C GLY A 190 4.33 -23.41 17.49
N TYR A 191 4.13 -22.49 16.54
CA TYR A 191 2.83 -21.99 16.12
C TYR A 191 2.20 -22.91 15.07
N GLN A 192 0.89 -22.76 14.84
CA GLN A 192 0.12 -23.51 13.85
C GLN A 192 -0.35 -22.58 12.73
N PRO A 193 0.55 -22.12 11.84
CA PRO A 193 0.18 -21.20 10.78
C PRO A 193 -0.63 -21.90 9.69
N VAL A 194 -1.67 -21.22 9.20
CA VAL A 194 -2.51 -21.64 8.09
C VAL A 194 -2.42 -20.54 7.01
N PRO A 195 -1.75 -20.81 5.88
CA PRO A 195 -1.61 -19.82 4.80
C PRO A 195 -2.92 -19.69 4.04
N LEU A 196 -3.44 -18.46 3.91
CA LEU A 196 -4.68 -18.14 3.22
C LEU A 196 -4.56 -16.84 2.43
N GLU A 197 -5.39 -16.72 1.40
CA GLU A 197 -5.64 -15.46 0.71
C GLU A 197 -6.68 -14.63 1.48
N THR A 198 -6.74 -13.31 1.16
CA THR A 198 -7.64 -12.35 1.85
C THR A 198 -9.10 -12.81 1.86
N ASN A 199 -9.59 -13.30 0.73
CA ASN A 199 -10.99 -13.68 0.56
C ASN A 199 -11.37 -14.95 1.35
N ASP A 200 -10.38 -15.74 1.78
CA ASP A 200 -10.59 -16.97 2.53
C ASP A 200 -10.59 -16.75 4.04
N ILE A 201 -10.21 -15.56 4.53
CA ILE A 201 -10.08 -15.28 5.96
C ILE A 201 -11.41 -15.45 6.69
N LEU A 202 -12.46 -14.73 6.27
CA LEU A 202 -13.76 -14.78 6.94
C LEU A 202 -14.40 -16.18 6.91
N PRO A 203 -14.49 -16.88 5.77
CA PRO A 203 -14.97 -18.26 5.73
C PRO A 203 -14.16 -19.21 6.61
N SER A 204 -12.84 -19.04 6.65
CA SER A 204 -11.95 -19.88 7.47
C SER A 204 -12.10 -19.62 8.97
N LEU A 205 -12.38 -18.39 9.39
CA LEU A 205 -12.75 -18.06 10.76
C LEU A 205 -14.11 -18.68 11.13
N GLN A 206 -15.11 -18.59 10.24
CA GLN A 206 -16.44 -19.13 10.48
C GLN A 206 -16.42 -20.66 10.66
N THR A 207 -15.66 -21.36 9.83
CA THR A 207 -15.52 -22.82 9.88
C THR A 207 -14.55 -23.32 10.96
N GLY A 208 -13.71 -22.43 11.52
CA GLY A 208 -12.66 -22.81 12.46
C GLY A 208 -11.42 -23.43 11.80
N LEU A 209 -11.26 -23.26 10.49
CA LEU A 209 -9.99 -23.59 9.81
C LEU A 209 -8.85 -22.72 10.35
N ILE A 210 -9.13 -21.44 10.65
CA ILE A 210 -8.30 -20.59 11.51
C ILE A 210 -9.10 -20.15 12.74
N THR A 211 -8.40 -19.89 13.84
CA THR A 211 -9.00 -19.47 15.12
C THR A 211 -8.37 -18.20 15.68
N ALA A 212 -7.33 -17.68 15.04
CA ALA A 212 -6.72 -16.41 15.36
C ALA A 212 -6.10 -15.78 14.11
N LEU A 213 -6.03 -14.44 14.09
CA LEU A 213 -5.38 -13.69 13.02
C LEU A 213 -4.73 -12.41 13.56
N PRO A 214 -3.54 -12.03 13.06
CA PRO A 214 -3.03 -10.67 13.15
C PRO A 214 -3.73 -9.80 12.12
N SER A 215 -4.27 -8.66 12.55
CA SER A 215 -4.95 -7.70 11.67
C SER A 215 -4.93 -6.31 12.27
N THR A 216 -5.07 -5.27 11.43
CA THR A 216 -5.38 -3.94 11.94
C THR A 216 -6.86 -3.87 12.33
N PRO A 217 -7.24 -3.07 13.34
CA PRO A 217 -8.65 -2.90 13.71
C PRO A 217 -9.54 -2.43 12.55
N PHE A 218 -9.01 -1.53 11.71
CA PHE A 218 -9.71 -1.07 10.50
C PHE A 218 -10.08 -2.26 9.59
N PHE A 219 -9.11 -3.12 9.28
CA PHE A 219 -9.32 -4.25 8.38
C PHE A 219 -10.20 -5.34 9.02
N ALA A 220 -10.06 -5.55 10.33
CA ALA A 220 -10.92 -6.47 11.09
C ALA A 220 -12.38 -6.05 11.11
N LEU A 221 -12.65 -4.74 11.20
CA LEU A 221 -14.01 -4.19 11.09
C LEU A 221 -14.56 -4.35 9.67
N ALA A 222 -13.80 -3.93 8.66
CA ALA A 222 -14.21 -4.00 7.26
C ALA A 222 -14.49 -5.44 6.79
N GLY A 223 -13.62 -6.39 7.19
CA GLY A 223 -13.76 -7.82 6.90
C GLY A 223 -14.70 -8.57 7.83
N GLN A 224 -15.29 -7.91 8.84
CA GLN A 224 -16.19 -8.51 9.85
C GLN A 224 -15.56 -9.67 10.64
N PHE A 225 -14.25 -9.67 10.80
CA PHE A 225 -13.51 -10.74 11.47
C PHE A 225 -13.81 -10.82 12.96
N TYR A 226 -14.20 -9.71 13.58
CA TYR A 226 -14.56 -9.60 15.00
C TYR A 226 -15.78 -10.47 15.39
N GLY A 227 -16.64 -10.85 14.44
CA GLY A 227 -17.76 -11.73 14.70
C GLY A 227 -17.30 -13.14 15.12
N PRO A 228 -16.62 -13.89 14.23
CA PRO A 228 -16.10 -15.22 14.57
C PRO A 228 -14.83 -15.20 15.43
N ALA A 229 -14.12 -14.07 15.58
CA ALA A 229 -12.94 -13.88 16.44
C ALA A 229 -13.17 -12.68 17.39
N PRO A 230 -14.05 -12.85 18.41
CA PRO A 230 -14.56 -11.73 19.22
C PRO A 230 -13.59 -11.27 20.32
N HIS A 231 -12.39 -11.77 20.40
CA HIS A 231 -11.37 -11.34 21.38
C HIS A 231 -10.22 -10.62 20.66
N MET A 232 -9.83 -9.47 21.17
CA MET A 232 -8.67 -8.71 20.68
C MET A 232 -7.71 -8.41 21.83
N LEU A 233 -6.43 -8.79 21.69
CA LEU A 233 -5.36 -8.31 22.55
C LEU A 233 -4.91 -6.93 22.06
N GLU A 234 -4.88 -5.93 22.95
CA GLU A 234 -4.50 -4.56 22.63
C GLU A 234 -2.98 -4.36 22.54
N LEU A 235 -2.29 -5.36 22.01
CA LEU A 235 -0.85 -5.37 21.80
C LEU A 235 -0.50 -4.79 20.44
N ASN A 236 0.37 -3.79 20.40
CA ASN A 236 0.94 -3.27 19.17
C ASN A 236 2.07 -4.18 18.68
N TRP A 237 1.71 -5.21 17.91
CA TRP A 237 2.64 -6.24 17.46
C TRP A 237 3.64 -5.75 16.43
N ALA A 238 3.14 -5.14 15.37
CA ALA A 238 3.92 -4.54 14.28
C ALA A 238 3.09 -3.46 13.59
N PRO A 239 3.70 -2.44 12.97
CA PRO A 239 2.96 -1.54 12.09
C PRO A 239 2.55 -2.30 10.82
N LEU A 240 1.39 -2.01 10.25
CA LEU A 240 1.05 -2.47 8.90
C LEU A 240 1.46 -1.39 7.90
N VAL A 241 2.65 -1.51 7.35
CA VAL A 241 3.21 -0.58 6.36
C VAL A 241 2.94 -1.08 4.95
N GLY A 242 2.78 -0.17 4.04
CA GLY A 242 2.63 -0.45 2.62
C GLY A 242 2.99 0.75 1.76
N GLY A 243 2.77 0.62 0.47
CA GLY A 243 2.99 1.69 -0.49
C GLY A 243 2.37 1.40 -1.85
N ALA A 244 2.15 2.46 -2.61
CA ALA A 244 1.75 2.32 -4.00
C ALA A 244 3.00 2.35 -4.88
N VAL A 245 3.07 1.38 -5.79
CA VAL A 245 4.13 1.29 -6.79
C VAL A 245 3.54 1.22 -8.19
N ILE A 246 4.28 1.73 -9.18
CA ILE A 246 3.96 1.61 -10.60
C ILE A 246 5.14 0.99 -11.32
N SER A 247 4.89 0.14 -12.33
CA SER A 247 5.98 -0.40 -13.14
C SER A 247 6.73 0.74 -13.86
N ARG A 248 8.06 0.71 -13.83
CA ARG A 248 8.89 1.71 -14.49
C ARG A 248 8.57 1.82 -15.98
N LYS A 249 8.31 0.68 -16.63
CA LYS A 249 7.89 0.65 -18.04
C LYS A 249 6.66 1.53 -18.30
N THR A 250 5.68 1.50 -17.41
CA THR A 250 4.49 2.36 -17.53
C THR A 250 4.81 3.79 -17.13
N TRP A 251 5.57 4.00 -16.07
CA TRP A 251 5.99 5.32 -15.61
C TRP A 251 6.68 6.11 -16.72
N ASP A 252 7.61 5.46 -17.43
CA ASP A 252 8.37 6.08 -18.53
C ASP A 252 7.49 6.43 -19.74
N THR A 253 6.25 5.94 -19.84
CA THR A 253 5.28 6.35 -20.87
C THR A 253 4.46 7.58 -20.49
N ILE A 254 4.47 7.98 -19.21
CA ILE A 254 3.79 9.19 -18.74
C ILE A 254 4.60 10.40 -19.20
N PRO A 255 3.98 11.39 -19.89
CA PRO A 255 4.69 12.58 -20.31
C PRO A 255 5.41 13.28 -19.14
N LEU A 256 6.63 13.73 -19.34
CA LEU A 256 7.44 14.38 -18.30
C LEU A 256 6.68 15.56 -17.63
N SER A 257 5.91 16.31 -18.42
CA SER A 257 5.05 17.40 -17.91
C SER A 257 3.94 16.94 -16.97
N ALA A 258 3.57 15.66 -17.01
CA ALA A 258 2.56 15.06 -16.13
C ALA A 258 3.16 14.32 -14.94
N GLN A 259 4.38 13.79 -15.05
CA GLN A 259 4.99 12.93 -14.02
C GLN A 259 5.06 13.62 -12.65
N GLU A 260 5.43 14.90 -12.60
CA GLU A 260 5.50 15.64 -11.33
C GLU A 260 4.11 15.78 -10.69
N ILE A 261 3.09 16.13 -11.47
CA ILE A 261 1.71 16.25 -10.97
C ILE A 261 1.19 14.90 -10.50
N VAL A 262 1.43 13.83 -11.26
CA VAL A 262 1.03 12.46 -10.92
C VAL A 262 1.68 12.03 -9.61
N LEU A 263 2.99 12.29 -9.44
CA LEU A 263 3.73 11.90 -8.24
C LEU A 263 3.30 12.73 -7.01
N ASN A 264 3.16 14.04 -7.14
CA ASN A 264 2.74 14.91 -6.04
C ASN A 264 1.32 14.57 -5.58
N THR A 265 0.40 14.36 -6.52
CA THR A 265 -0.97 13.92 -6.22
C THR A 265 -1.02 12.55 -5.54
N ALA A 266 -0.13 11.63 -5.95
CA ALA A 266 -0.02 10.33 -5.31
C ALA A 266 0.52 10.44 -3.87
N ARG A 267 1.52 11.30 -3.62
CA ARG A 267 2.04 11.57 -2.27
C ARG A 267 0.97 12.16 -1.36
N GLU A 268 0.20 13.14 -1.84
CA GLU A 268 -0.95 13.68 -1.11
C GLU A 268 -1.97 12.59 -0.75
N ALA A 269 -2.25 11.66 -1.68
CA ALA A 269 -3.13 10.53 -1.40
C ALA A 269 -2.55 9.60 -0.34
N GLY A 270 -1.24 9.32 -0.38
CA GLY A 270 -0.54 8.54 0.65
C GLY A 270 -0.63 9.15 2.05
N GLU A 271 -0.43 10.47 2.16
CA GLU A 271 -0.57 11.22 3.42
C GLU A 271 -2.01 11.15 3.95
N GLN A 272 -3.01 11.35 3.08
CA GLN A 272 -4.42 11.24 3.46
C GLN A 272 -4.78 9.81 3.92
N ILE A 273 -4.29 8.78 3.24
CA ILE A 273 -4.47 7.39 3.64
C ILE A 273 -3.90 7.18 5.04
N GLN A 274 -2.67 7.60 5.30
CA GLN A 274 -2.00 7.45 6.58
C GLN A 274 -2.77 8.12 7.73
N ILE A 275 -3.14 9.40 7.56
CA ILE A 275 -3.89 10.15 8.58
C ILE A 275 -5.23 9.48 8.87
N LYS A 276 -5.99 9.13 7.82
CA LYS A 276 -7.31 8.53 7.98
C LYS A 276 -7.24 7.14 8.60
N SER A 277 -6.36 6.27 8.13
CA SER A 277 -6.28 4.89 8.61
C SER A 277 -5.89 4.80 10.09
N ARG A 278 -4.99 5.66 10.55
CA ARG A 278 -4.63 5.75 11.97
C ARG A 278 -5.83 6.16 12.83
N ALA A 279 -6.57 7.20 12.42
CA ALA A 279 -7.79 7.65 13.11
C ALA A 279 -8.92 6.61 13.04
N GLU A 280 -9.11 5.98 11.90
CA GLU A 280 -10.16 4.95 11.71
C GLU A 280 -9.87 3.66 12.49
N SER A 281 -8.60 3.35 12.79
CA SER A 281 -8.24 2.19 13.61
C SER A 281 -8.82 2.24 15.02
N ASP A 282 -8.73 3.38 15.70
CA ASP A 282 -9.30 3.55 17.04
C ASP A 282 -10.83 3.56 16.99
N GLN A 283 -11.42 4.23 16.01
CA GLN A 283 -12.86 4.23 15.77
C GLN A 283 -13.39 2.82 15.48
N ALA A 284 -12.62 2.01 14.75
CA ALA A 284 -12.98 0.63 14.46
C ALA A 284 -13.05 -0.23 15.73
N VAL A 285 -12.11 -0.07 16.67
CA VAL A 285 -12.17 -0.76 17.96
C VAL A 285 -13.46 -0.43 18.70
N GLU A 286 -13.78 0.85 18.82
CA GLU A 286 -15.01 1.29 19.51
C GLU A 286 -16.29 0.79 18.81
N ALA A 287 -16.31 0.77 17.47
CA ALA A 287 -17.41 0.22 16.70
C ALA A 287 -17.57 -1.29 16.89
N MET A 288 -16.48 -2.04 16.95
CA MET A 288 -16.47 -3.49 17.19
C MET A 288 -16.87 -3.82 18.65
N LYS A 289 -16.42 -3.03 19.64
CA LYS A 289 -16.82 -3.20 21.06
C LYS A 289 -18.34 -3.11 21.22
N LYS A 290 -19.00 -2.14 20.56
CA LYS A 290 -20.47 -2.01 20.53
C LYS A 290 -21.18 -3.22 19.90
N ARG A 291 -20.43 -4.08 19.17
CA ARG A 291 -20.94 -5.26 18.48
C ARG A 291 -20.43 -6.57 19.08
N GLY A 292 -19.90 -6.52 20.29
CA GLY A 292 -19.50 -7.72 21.05
C GLY A 292 -18.01 -8.08 21.01
N LEU A 293 -17.13 -7.20 20.53
CA LEU A 293 -15.67 -7.41 20.66
C LEU A 293 -15.24 -7.22 22.12
N PHE A 294 -14.53 -8.22 22.65
CA PHE A 294 -13.87 -8.15 23.95
C PHE A 294 -12.42 -7.72 23.75
N VAL A 295 -12.08 -6.53 24.24
CA VAL A 295 -10.72 -5.99 24.20
C VAL A 295 -10.01 -6.36 25.50
N HIS A 296 -8.87 -7.03 25.37
CA HIS A 296 -7.99 -7.41 26.48
C HIS A 296 -6.84 -6.41 26.59
N PRO A 297 -6.75 -5.67 27.71
CA PRO A 297 -5.66 -4.72 27.92
C PRO A 297 -4.34 -5.46 28.11
N VAL A 298 -3.24 -4.80 27.74
CA VAL A 298 -1.89 -5.33 27.92
C VAL A 298 -1.34 -4.86 29.26
N THR A 299 -1.11 -5.81 30.18
CA THR A 299 -0.38 -5.52 31.43
C THR A 299 1.13 -5.53 31.19
N PRO A 300 1.95 -4.98 32.13
CA PRO A 300 3.41 -5.05 32.03
C PRO A 300 3.94 -6.49 31.86
N GLU A 301 3.32 -7.48 32.51
CA GLU A 301 3.69 -8.89 32.43
C GLU A 301 3.38 -9.47 31.05
N ILE A 302 2.22 -9.11 30.47
CA ILE A 302 1.83 -9.51 29.12
C ILE A 302 2.80 -8.88 28.11
N ASP A 303 3.08 -7.57 28.20
CA ASP A 303 4.04 -6.88 27.31
C ASP A 303 5.42 -7.56 27.39
N ALA A 304 5.93 -7.80 28.59
CA ALA A 304 7.23 -8.43 28.78
C ALA A 304 7.30 -9.83 28.15
N ALA A 305 6.24 -10.64 28.27
CA ALA A 305 6.18 -11.98 27.68
C ALA A 305 6.21 -11.94 26.14
N TRP A 306 5.43 -11.05 25.53
CA TRP A 306 5.42 -10.88 24.09
C TRP A 306 6.71 -10.28 23.57
N ARG A 307 7.29 -9.30 24.27
CA ARG A 307 8.58 -8.68 23.93
C ARG A 307 9.71 -9.69 23.95
N LYS A 308 9.76 -10.54 24.99
CA LYS A 308 10.71 -11.64 25.05
C LYS A 308 10.59 -12.57 23.84
N THR A 309 9.37 -12.94 23.48
CA THR A 309 9.12 -13.79 22.30
C THR A 309 9.55 -13.10 21.00
N ALA A 310 9.30 -11.80 20.86
CA ALA A 310 9.76 -11.02 19.69
C ALA A 310 11.29 -10.97 19.61
N GLU A 311 11.97 -10.75 20.73
CA GLU A 311 13.43 -10.68 20.79
C GLU A 311 14.10 -12.05 20.47
N GLU A 312 13.51 -13.15 20.89
CA GLU A 312 13.96 -14.52 20.57
C GLU A 312 13.88 -14.84 19.07
N VAL A 313 13.02 -14.12 18.33
CA VAL A 313 12.85 -14.29 16.87
C VAL A 313 13.86 -13.43 16.07
N TYR A 314 14.37 -12.33 16.61
CA TYR A 314 15.25 -11.41 15.88
C TYR A 314 16.47 -12.08 15.24
N PRO A 315 17.21 -12.97 15.90
CA PRO A 315 18.33 -13.67 15.24
C PRO A 315 17.90 -14.54 14.06
N LYS A 316 16.64 -15.01 14.06
CA LYS A 316 16.08 -15.86 12.99
C LYS A 316 15.62 -15.04 11.79
N ILE A 317 15.12 -13.82 12.00
CA ILE A 317 14.64 -12.96 10.91
C ILE A 317 15.75 -12.09 10.31
N ARG A 318 16.78 -11.75 11.09
CA ARG A 318 17.93 -11.00 10.62
C ARG A 318 18.74 -11.80 9.58
N GLY A 319 18.78 -11.30 8.34
CA GLY A 319 19.47 -11.94 7.22
C GLY A 319 18.65 -13.00 6.48
N THR A 320 17.43 -13.33 6.97
CA THR A 320 16.52 -14.27 6.29
C THR A 320 15.27 -13.55 5.75
N ILE A 321 14.46 -12.96 6.62
CA ILE A 321 13.30 -12.15 6.25
C ILE A 321 13.71 -10.69 6.03
N VAL A 322 14.47 -10.12 6.96
CA VAL A 322 14.97 -8.75 6.89
C VAL A 322 16.47 -8.80 6.58
N PRO A 323 16.95 -8.22 5.48
CA PRO A 323 18.37 -8.14 5.20
C PRO A 323 19.15 -7.56 6.39
N ALA A 324 20.29 -8.16 6.70
CA ALA A 324 21.01 -7.89 7.95
C ALA A 324 21.40 -6.41 8.12
N ASP A 325 21.82 -5.78 7.04
CA ASP A 325 22.18 -4.36 7.01
C ASP A 325 20.98 -3.44 7.29
N PHE A 326 19.80 -3.76 6.75
CA PHE A 326 18.57 -3.00 7.04
C PHE A 326 18.06 -3.26 8.47
N PHE A 327 18.16 -4.49 8.96
CA PHE A 327 17.81 -4.82 10.34
C PHE A 327 18.66 -4.00 11.33
N ASP A 328 19.97 -3.97 11.12
CA ASP A 328 20.91 -3.25 11.98
C ASP A 328 20.73 -1.73 11.87
N ASP A 329 20.45 -1.20 10.68
CA ASP A 329 20.14 0.22 10.48
C ASP A 329 18.87 0.64 11.22
N VAL A 330 17.78 -0.14 11.16
CA VAL A 330 16.57 0.14 11.94
C VAL A 330 16.88 0.22 13.43
N ARG A 331 17.61 -0.75 13.98
CA ARG A 331 17.99 -0.74 15.41
C ARG A 331 18.80 0.49 15.77
N ARG A 332 19.82 0.82 14.99
CA ARG A 332 20.68 2.00 15.21
C ARG A 332 19.88 3.29 15.14
N LEU A 333 19.06 3.46 14.11
CA LEU A 333 18.24 4.66 13.92
C LEU A 333 17.20 4.83 15.03
N LEU A 334 16.59 3.74 15.52
CA LEU A 334 15.67 3.79 16.65
C LEU A 334 16.40 4.18 17.96
N GLN A 335 17.63 3.72 18.17
CA GLN A 335 18.44 4.16 19.30
C GLN A 335 18.75 5.66 19.21
N GLU A 336 19.13 6.16 18.04
CA GLU A 336 19.35 7.59 17.78
C GLU A 336 18.08 8.43 18.03
N TYR A 337 16.91 7.94 17.60
CA TYR A 337 15.63 8.61 17.80
C TYR A 337 15.26 8.71 19.29
N ARG A 338 15.44 7.60 20.03
CA ARG A 338 15.09 7.48 21.46
C ARG A 338 16.05 8.20 22.40
N SER A 339 17.24 8.60 21.92
CA SER A 339 18.24 9.33 22.71
C SER A 339 18.07 10.85 22.62
N LYS A 340 17.17 11.35 21.78
CA LYS A 340 16.81 12.77 21.65
C LYS A 340 15.75 13.17 22.67
#